data_38a0c8be20c0ecb91e8e05056bb39592
#
_entry.id   38a0c8be20c0ecb91e8e05056bb39592
#
_cell.length_a   1.000
_cell.length_b   1.000
_cell.length_c   1.000
_cell.angle_alpha   90.00
_cell.angle_beta   90.00
_cell.angle_gamma   90.00
#
_symmetry.space_group_name_H-M   'P 1'
#
loop_
_entity.id
_entity.type
_entity.pdbx_description
1 polymer ?
#
loop_
_entity_poly.entity_id
_entity_poly.type
_entity_poly.pdbx_seq_one_letter_code
_entity_poly.pdbx_strand_id
1 'polypeptide(L)'
;MPEKKILFVATVVKTHIMQFHIPYLKMLKELGWETAVAAKNDYENPADCRIPYCDTFYPISFGRSPLAGSNRKAYGSLKKIIDQGHFDVIHCHTPVAAVLTRLAARNARKQGCKVVYTAHGYHFFRGAPLINWLLFFPAEWVCSFMTDVLININREDYAFSKKHMHPKRLEYVRGVGVDLARFQDRKENRAALRRSLGLGEEDFVLLSVAEMTKNKNHPMMLRALSLLPDNRIRLLCAGRGQELEHNKALCRELGLEDRVQFLGYRGDVPDLYGASDAFLFISFREGLSLSLMEAMSSGLPSIVSPIRGNTDLIEDQKEGLYAALTPQAVAQAIETLAGDPGLCQRLGANAKEKVQAFGLDTVSKQMRDIYLSL
;
A
#
# COMPACT_ATOMS: atom_id res chain seq x y z
N MET A 1 17.37 9.73 28.81
CA MET A 1 18.16 8.93 27.86
C MET A 1 18.73 9.92 26.84
N PRO A 2 19.92 9.70 26.27
CA PRO A 2 20.37 10.57 25.17
C PRO A 2 19.31 10.57 24.07
N GLU A 3 19.09 11.73 23.47
CA GLU A 3 18.13 11.96 22.41
C GLU A 3 18.58 11.17 21.18
N LYS A 4 17.90 10.05 20.87
CA LYS A 4 18.22 9.23 19.68
C LYS A 4 17.80 9.96 18.42
N LYS A 5 18.58 9.80 17.35
CA LYS A 5 18.34 10.43 16.05
C LYS A 5 18.04 9.40 14.96
N ILE A 6 16.93 9.57 14.25
CA ILE A 6 16.52 8.66 13.17
C ILE A 6 16.36 9.37 11.83
N LEU A 7 16.81 8.70 10.76
CA LEU A 7 16.61 9.12 9.37
C LEU A 7 15.70 8.15 8.65
N PHE A 8 14.54 8.63 8.19
CA PHE A 8 13.68 7.91 7.23
C PHE A 8 14.12 8.21 5.81
N VAL A 9 14.30 7.17 4.99
CA VAL A 9 14.72 7.32 3.59
C VAL A 9 13.72 6.62 2.68
N ALA A 10 13.12 7.37 1.74
CA ALA A 10 12.22 6.83 0.73
C ALA A 10 12.40 7.55 -0.62
N THR A 11 11.86 6.99 -1.70
CA THR A 11 11.99 7.60 -3.02
C THR A 11 11.27 8.95 -3.12
N VAL A 12 10.07 9.08 -2.50
CA VAL A 12 9.18 10.25 -2.63
C VAL A 12 8.49 10.58 -1.30
N VAL A 13 8.10 11.86 -1.14
CA VAL A 13 7.41 12.35 0.07
C VAL A 13 5.92 12.09 -0.01
N LYS A 14 5.22 12.68 -1.00
CA LYS A 14 3.75 12.75 -1.05
C LYS A 14 3.09 11.37 -1.08
N THR A 15 3.58 10.49 -1.96
CA THR A 15 2.96 9.18 -2.20
C THR A 15 3.59 8.04 -1.41
N HIS A 16 4.56 8.33 -0.52
CA HIS A 16 5.15 7.30 0.36
C HIS A 16 5.27 7.75 1.82
N ILE A 17 6.08 8.78 2.12
CA ILE A 17 6.28 9.23 3.51
C ILE A 17 4.95 9.67 4.13
N MET A 18 4.19 10.54 3.44
CA MET A 18 2.93 11.08 3.93
C MET A 18 1.84 10.01 4.10
N GLN A 19 1.85 8.98 3.25
CA GLN A 19 0.84 7.93 3.31
C GLN A 19 1.11 6.87 4.38
N PHE A 20 2.38 6.58 4.68
CA PHE A 20 2.71 5.39 5.45
C PHE A 20 3.52 5.66 6.73
N HIS A 21 4.22 6.80 6.84
CA HIS A 21 5.22 6.97 7.90
C HIS A 21 4.94 8.08 8.90
N ILE A 22 3.91 8.89 8.69
CA ILE A 22 3.53 9.95 9.63
C ILE A 22 3.22 9.41 11.03
N PRO A 23 2.49 8.28 11.20
CA PRO A 23 2.26 7.70 12.52
C PRO A 23 3.55 7.32 13.25
N TYR A 24 4.54 6.80 12.52
CA TYR A 24 5.82 6.42 13.12
C TYR A 24 6.68 7.63 13.48
N LEU A 25 6.70 8.67 12.63
CA LEU A 25 7.37 9.93 12.96
C LEU A 25 6.76 10.55 14.23
N LYS A 26 5.41 10.57 14.33
CA LYS A 26 4.71 11.05 15.52
C LYS A 26 5.12 10.27 16.77
N MET A 27 5.03 8.95 16.72
CA MET A 27 5.39 8.05 17.82
C MET A 27 6.84 8.27 18.28
N LEU A 28 7.79 8.44 17.35
CA LEU A 28 9.21 8.65 17.65
C LEU A 28 9.43 10.03 18.29
N LYS A 29 8.73 11.07 17.85
CA LYS A 29 8.74 12.39 18.51
C LYS A 29 8.21 12.31 19.94
N GLU A 30 7.12 11.57 20.16
CA GLU A 30 6.56 11.35 21.51
C GLU A 30 7.55 10.58 22.43
N LEU A 31 8.44 9.77 21.84
CA LEU A 31 9.54 9.10 22.54
C LEU A 31 10.79 10.00 22.76
N GLY A 32 10.74 11.25 22.31
CA GLY A 32 11.86 12.20 22.44
C GLY A 32 12.98 12.00 21.41
N TRP A 33 12.70 11.38 20.26
CA TRP A 33 13.70 11.21 19.21
C TRP A 33 13.73 12.40 18.27
N GLU A 34 14.92 12.77 17.80
CA GLU A 34 15.08 13.67 16.64
C GLU A 34 14.80 12.91 15.35
N THR A 35 13.89 13.46 14.53
CA THR A 35 13.41 12.80 13.33
C THR A 35 13.85 13.54 12.07
N ALA A 36 14.36 12.81 11.10
CA ALA A 36 14.74 13.35 9.80
C ALA A 36 14.18 12.51 8.66
N VAL A 37 13.92 13.15 7.51
CA VAL A 37 13.45 12.50 6.29
C VAL A 37 14.35 12.87 5.12
N ALA A 38 14.76 11.87 4.32
CA ALA A 38 15.45 12.05 3.06
C ALA A 38 14.62 11.43 1.92
N ALA A 39 14.05 12.27 1.05
CA ALA A 39 13.18 11.83 -0.06
C ALA A 39 13.09 12.91 -1.13
N LYS A 40 12.60 12.54 -2.33
CA LYS A 40 12.25 13.51 -3.37
C LYS A 40 10.96 14.22 -2.98
N ASN A 41 10.98 15.55 -3.00
CA ASN A 41 9.75 16.34 -2.97
C ASN A 41 9.02 16.14 -4.31
N ASP A 42 7.88 15.45 -4.28
CA ASP A 42 7.02 15.15 -5.43
C ASP A 42 5.69 15.92 -5.40
N TYR A 43 5.63 17.03 -4.65
CA TYR A 43 4.53 18.00 -4.73
C TYR A 43 4.65 18.84 -6.00
N GLU A 44 3.52 19.21 -6.59
CA GLU A 44 3.46 20.11 -7.76
C GLU A 44 4.05 21.49 -7.41
N ASN A 45 3.61 22.06 -6.28
CA ASN A 45 4.24 23.23 -5.68
C ASN A 45 5.19 22.74 -4.55
N PRO A 46 6.51 22.92 -4.67
CA PRO A 46 7.48 22.50 -3.66
C PRO A 46 7.24 23.10 -2.26
N ALA A 47 6.60 24.27 -2.17
CA ALA A 47 6.29 24.95 -0.92
C ALA A 47 5.21 24.20 -0.08
N ASP A 48 4.42 23.33 -0.71
CA ASP A 48 3.40 22.52 -0.05
C ASP A 48 3.97 21.31 0.68
N CYS A 49 5.26 21.03 0.48
CA CYS A 49 5.95 19.91 1.13
C CYS A 49 6.19 20.20 2.60
N ARG A 50 5.21 19.89 3.44
CA ARG A 50 5.32 19.95 4.89
C ARG A 50 5.15 18.54 5.45
N ILE A 51 6.18 18.02 6.12
CA ILE A 51 6.18 16.68 6.71
C ILE A 51 5.93 16.82 8.21
N PRO A 52 4.74 16.45 8.71
CA PRO A 52 4.45 16.50 10.14
C PRO A 52 5.44 15.66 10.95
N TYR A 53 5.79 16.13 12.14
CA TYR A 53 6.69 15.42 13.07
C TYR A 53 8.08 15.13 12.50
N CYS A 54 8.55 15.91 11.51
CA CYS A 54 9.88 15.83 10.93
C CYS A 54 10.66 17.09 11.30
N ASP A 55 11.78 16.93 12.02
CA ASP A 55 12.63 18.05 12.43
C ASP A 55 13.50 18.55 11.27
N THR A 56 14.00 17.61 10.46
CA THR A 56 14.90 17.95 9.34
C THR A 56 14.49 17.20 8.06
N PHE A 57 14.24 17.94 6.99
CA PHE A 57 13.99 17.38 5.68
C PHE A 57 15.17 17.60 4.73
N TYR A 58 15.66 16.51 4.13
CA TYR A 58 16.71 16.49 3.13
C TYR A 58 16.12 16.14 1.75
N PRO A 59 15.93 17.11 0.85
CA PRO A 59 15.42 16.83 -0.49
C PRO A 59 16.49 16.10 -1.33
N ILE A 60 16.20 14.85 -1.71
CA ILE A 60 17.08 14.03 -2.55
C ILE A 60 16.30 13.52 -3.76
N SER A 61 16.79 13.81 -4.97
CA SER A 61 16.17 13.39 -6.21
C SER A 61 16.50 11.93 -6.57
N PHE A 62 15.87 10.99 -5.87
CA PHE A 62 15.95 9.57 -6.23
C PHE A 62 15.25 9.29 -7.56
N GLY A 63 15.88 8.52 -8.44
CA GLY A 63 15.23 7.96 -9.63
C GLY A 63 14.42 6.72 -9.26
N ARG A 64 13.26 6.54 -9.90
CA ARG A 64 12.44 5.33 -9.71
C ARG A 64 13.06 4.08 -10.37
N SER A 65 13.75 4.26 -11.50
CA SER A 65 14.48 3.18 -12.16
C SER A 65 15.85 2.97 -11.50
N PRO A 66 16.29 1.73 -11.25
CA PRO A 66 17.65 1.44 -10.77
C PRO A 66 18.74 2.02 -11.66
N LEU A 67 18.50 2.10 -12.96
CA LEU A 67 19.44 2.59 -13.97
C LEU A 67 19.39 4.12 -14.19
N ALA A 68 18.59 4.85 -13.43
CA ALA A 68 18.50 6.31 -13.60
C ALA A 68 19.82 6.98 -13.19
N GLY A 69 20.38 7.80 -14.10
CA GLY A 69 21.65 8.53 -13.87
C GLY A 69 21.62 9.46 -12.64
N SER A 70 20.43 9.95 -12.25
CA SER A 70 20.21 10.74 -11.03
C SER A 70 20.60 9.98 -9.74
N ASN A 71 20.57 8.64 -9.75
CA ASN A 71 20.86 7.82 -8.57
C ASN A 71 22.31 7.95 -8.10
N ARG A 72 23.27 8.25 -9.00
CA ARG A 72 24.66 8.49 -8.62
C ARG A 72 24.79 9.78 -7.77
N LYS A 73 24.10 10.85 -8.17
CA LYS A 73 24.06 12.11 -7.41
C LYS A 73 23.31 11.91 -6.09
N ALA A 74 22.17 11.21 -6.13
CA ALA A 74 21.39 10.90 -4.93
C ALA A 74 22.23 10.10 -3.90
N TYR A 75 23.00 9.11 -4.34
CA TYR A 75 23.91 8.36 -3.49
C TYR A 75 24.96 9.25 -2.83
N GLY A 76 25.63 10.13 -3.58
CA GLY A 76 26.65 11.06 -3.04
C GLY A 76 26.05 12.01 -1.98
N SER A 77 24.88 12.60 -2.26
CA SER A 77 24.17 13.47 -1.31
C SER A 77 23.73 12.69 -0.06
N LEU A 78 23.13 11.51 -0.23
CA LEU A 78 22.69 10.67 0.88
C LEU A 78 23.87 10.23 1.77
N LYS A 79 24.99 9.83 1.14
CA LYS A 79 26.21 9.45 1.88
C LYS A 79 26.73 10.59 2.73
N LYS A 80 26.79 11.82 2.17
CA LYS A 80 27.21 13.01 2.91
C LYS A 80 26.28 13.30 4.11
N ILE A 81 24.97 13.21 3.91
CA ILE A 81 23.98 13.39 4.98
C ILE A 81 24.17 12.36 6.09
N ILE A 82 24.36 11.09 5.73
CA ILE A 82 24.54 10.00 6.69
C ILE A 82 25.85 10.16 7.46
N ASP A 83 26.98 10.44 6.76
CA ASP A 83 28.30 10.57 7.39
C ASP A 83 28.37 11.79 8.35
N GLN A 84 27.60 12.86 8.07
CA GLN A 84 27.58 14.08 8.88
C GLN A 84 26.47 14.14 9.92
N GLY A 85 25.42 13.33 9.74
CA GLY A 85 24.18 13.43 10.52
C GLY A 85 24.22 12.71 11.87
N HIS A 86 25.20 11.81 12.09
CA HIS A 86 25.34 11.02 13.33
C HIS A 86 24.02 10.35 13.77
N PHE A 87 23.34 9.69 12.83
CA PHE A 87 22.09 8.99 13.11
C PHE A 87 22.32 7.69 13.88
N ASP A 88 21.53 7.45 14.92
CA ASP A 88 21.49 6.17 15.65
C ASP A 88 20.79 5.09 14.83
N VAL A 89 19.72 5.49 14.10
CA VAL A 89 18.93 4.60 13.26
C VAL A 89 18.70 5.21 11.89
N ILE A 90 18.83 4.41 10.85
CA ILE A 90 18.42 4.75 9.48
C ILE A 90 17.37 3.74 9.03
N HIS A 91 16.15 4.20 8.77
CA HIS A 91 15.07 3.35 8.30
C HIS A 91 14.78 3.65 6.82
N CYS A 92 15.08 2.70 5.95
CA CYS A 92 14.92 2.88 4.51
C CYS A 92 13.74 2.07 3.96
N HIS A 93 13.14 2.65 2.92
CA HIS A 93 11.97 2.13 2.23
C HIS A 93 12.16 2.26 0.72
N THR A 94 11.32 1.56 -0.05
CA THR A 94 11.36 1.55 -1.52
C THR A 94 12.66 0.98 -2.11
N PRO A 95 12.61 0.20 -3.19
CA PRO A 95 13.78 -0.61 -3.60
C PRO A 95 15.03 0.21 -3.89
N VAL A 96 14.94 1.27 -4.73
CA VAL A 96 16.12 2.05 -5.12
C VAL A 96 16.69 2.83 -3.95
N ALA A 97 15.84 3.56 -3.21
CA ALA A 97 16.31 4.34 -2.07
C ALA A 97 16.89 3.43 -0.99
N ALA A 98 16.30 2.24 -0.75
CA ALA A 98 16.81 1.29 0.23
C ALA A 98 18.18 0.69 -0.15
N VAL A 99 18.40 0.35 -1.41
CA VAL A 99 19.71 -0.12 -1.89
C VAL A 99 20.77 0.97 -1.68
N LEU A 100 20.49 2.20 -2.15
CA LEU A 100 21.44 3.32 -2.00
C LEU A 100 21.73 3.64 -0.53
N THR A 101 20.72 3.56 0.33
CA THR A 101 20.87 3.80 1.77
C THR A 101 21.77 2.77 2.42
N ARG A 102 21.52 1.48 2.20
CA ARG A 102 22.31 0.38 2.79
C ARG A 102 23.77 0.45 2.35
N LEU A 103 24.03 0.84 1.09
CA LEU A 103 25.39 1.07 0.59
C LEU A 103 26.03 2.32 1.22
N ALA A 104 25.29 3.42 1.36
CA ALA A 104 25.79 4.69 1.93
C ALA A 104 26.07 4.58 3.44
N ALA A 105 25.26 3.82 4.16
CA ALA A 105 25.32 3.67 5.61
C ALA A 105 26.47 2.76 6.13
N ARG A 106 27.27 2.16 5.26
CA ARG A 106 28.31 1.18 5.67
C ARG A 106 29.28 1.73 6.72
N ASN A 107 29.68 2.99 6.60
CA ASN A 107 30.59 3.61 7.57
C ASN A 107 29.87 3.93 8.88
N ALA A 108 28.68 4.51 8.81
CA ALA A 108 27.86 4.81 9.99
C ALA A 108 27.53 3.52 10.80
N ARG A 109 27.27 2.40 10.12
CA ARG A 109 27.05 1.09 10.79
C ARG A 109 28.28 0.63 11.58
N LYS A 110 29.51 0.85 11.09
CA LYS A 110 30.72 0.53 11.83
C LYS A 110 30.87 1.39 13.10
N GLN A 111 30.24 2.56 13.13
CA GLN A 111 30.20 3.48 14.25
C GLN A 111 29.00 3.26 15.19
N GLY A 112 28.18 2.20 14.96
CA GLY A 112 27.08 1.84 15.84
C GLY A 112 25.69 2.11 15.28
N CYS A 113 25.54 2.90 14.21
CA CYS A 113 24.24 3.17 13.57
C CYS A 113 23.55 1.87 13.13
N LYS A 114 22.26 1.76 13.35
CA LYS A 114 21.44 0.60 12.95
C LYS A 114 20.69 0.90 11.65
N VAL A 115 20.73 -0.03 10.71
CA VAL A 115 19.99 0.07 9.44
C VAL A 115 18.80 -0.86 9.47
N VAL A 116 17.61 -0.27 9.41
CA VAL A 116 16.31 -0.94 9.28
C VAL A 116 15.84 -0.81 7.83
N TYR A 117 15.35 -1.88 7.25
CA TYR A 117 14.74 -1.86 5.93
C TYR A 117 13.36 -2.51 5.96
N THR A 118 12.32 -1.77 5.55
CA THR A 118 11.00 -2.34 5.31
C THR A 118 10.79 -2.58 3.82
N ALA A 119 10.64 -3.86 3.46
CA ALA A 119 10.27 -4.28 2.13
C ALA A 119 8.73 -4.25 2.00
N HIS A 120 8.20 -3.27 1.24
CA HIS A 120 6.77 -3.12 0.97
C HIS A 120 6.24 -4.06 -0.13
N GLY A 121 6.99 -5.10 -0.45
CA GLY A 121 6.72 -6.10 -1.48
C GLY A 121 7.87 -6.19 -2.48
N TYR A 122 8.54 -7.33 -2.52
CA TYR A 122 9.63 -7.55 -3.47
C TYR A 122 9.14 -7.48 -4.92
N HIS A 123 10.01 -7.02 -5.82
CA HIS A 123 9.73 -7.00 -7.26
C HIS A 123 9.95 -8.38 -7.90
N PHE A 124 10.59 -9.30 -7.20
CA PHE A 124 10.76 -10.69 -7.53
C PHE A 124 9.88 -11.53 -6.59
N PHE A 125 8.98 -12.30 -7.14
CA PHE A 125 8.01 -13.15 -6.45
C PHE A 125 7.59 -14.28 -7.39
N ARG A 126 6.86 -15.28 -6.92
CA ARG A 126 6.41 -16.39 -7.75
C ARG A 126 5.51 -15.87 -8.88
N GLY A 127 5.92 -16.07 -10.14
CA GLY A 127 5.25 -15.55 -11.33
C GLY A 127 5.74 -14.19 -11.81
N ALA A 128 6.69 -13.53 -11.12
CA ALA A 128 7.32 -12.33 -11.62
C ALA A 128 8.17 -12.59 -12.87
N PRO A 129 8.29 -11.62 -13.81
CA PRO A 129 9.17 -11.73 -14.95
C PRO A 129 10.62 -12.04 -14.53
N LEU A 130 11.33 -12.90 -15.29
CA LEU A 130 12.72 -13.29 -15.00
C LEU A 130 13.65 -12.07 -14.88
N ILE A 131 13.41 -11.03 -15.64
CA ILE A 131 14.20 -9.80 -15.56
C ILE A 131 14.15 -9.17 -14.17
N ASN A 132 13.01 -9.26 -13.46
CA ASN A 132 12.89 -8.76 -12.10
C ASN A 132 13.76 -9.57 -11.13
N TRP A 133 13.83 -10.88 -11.31
CA TRP A 133 14.70 -11.75 -10.54
C TRP A 133 16.17 -11.42 -10.76
N LEU A 134 16.57 -11.19 -12.01
CA LEU A 134 17.96 -10.86 -12.36
C LEU A 134 18.40 -9.48 -11.86
N LEU A 135 17.50 -8.51 -11.83
CA LEU A 135 17.84 -7.13 -11.44
C LEU A 135 17.69 -6.87 -9.94
N PHE A 136 16.60 -7.34 -9.33
CA PHE A 136 16.29 -6.95 -7.96
C PHE A 136 16.77 -7.95 -6.91
N PHE A 137 16.71 -9.26 -7.18
CA PHE A 137 17.12 -10.26 -6.20
C PHE A 137 18.61 -10.15 -5.82
N PRO A 138 19.58 -10.06 -6.74
CA PRO A 138 20.98 -9.96 -6.36
C PRO A 138 21.29 -8.69 -5.54
N ALA A 139 20.66 -7.57 -5.91
CA ALA A 139 20.82 -6.32 -5.15
C ALA A 139 20.27 -6.44 -3.73
N GLU A 140 19.06 -7.00 -3.57
CA GLU A 140 18.45 -7.23 -2.26
C GLU A 140 19.24 -8.25 -1.44
N TRP A 141 19.71 -9.33 -2.06
CA TRP A 141 20.54 -10.35 -1.41
C TRP A 141 21.85 -9.75 -0.86
N VAL A 142 22.62 -9.04 -1.68
CA VAL A 142 23.86 -8.38 -1.24
C VAL A 142 23.57 -7.36 -0.15
N CYS A 143 22.54 -6.54 -0.31
CA CYS A 143 22.19 -5.52 0.68
C CYS A 143 21.67 -6.11 1.99
N SER A 144 21.17 -7.35 1.99
CA SER A 144 20.69 -8.00 3.22
C SER A 144 21.79 -8.18 4.25
N PHE A 145 23.04 -8.40 3.85
CA PHE A 145 24.20 -8.45 4.75
C PHE A 145 24.53 -7.09 5.39
N MET A 146 24.03 -6.00 4.82
CA MET A 146 24.20 -4.63 5.31
C MET A 146 22.95 -4.12 6.06
N THR A 147 22.04 -5.02 6.45
CA THR A 147 20.79 -4.71 7.12
C THR A 147 20.80 -5.26 8.54
N ASP A 148 20.54 -4.40 9.54
CA ASP A 148 20.46 -4.85 10.93
C ASP A 148 19.07 -5.45 11.22
N VAL A 149 17.98 -4.81 10.74
CA VAL A 149 16.63 -5.34 10.81
C VAL A 149 15.96 -5.27 9.44
N LEU A 150 15.58 -6.41 8.90
CA LEU A 150 14.74 -6.53 7.70
C LEU A 150 13.29 -6.78 8.13
N ILE A 151 12.39 -5.93 7.68
CA ILE A 151 10.95 -6.04 7.94
C ILE A 151 10.24 -6.42 6.65
N ASN A 152 9.51 -7.52 6.65
CA ASN A 152 8.58 -7.88 5.59
C ASN A 152 7.14 -7.67 6.05
N ILE A 153 6.27 -7.19 5.16
CA ILE A 153 4.89 -6.83 5.49
C ILE A 153 3.87 -7.87 5.02
N ASN A 154 4.30 -8.91 4.32
CA ASN A 154 3.48 -10.04 3.89
C ASN A 154 4.19 -11.37 4.14
N ARG A 155 3.40 -12.45 4.22
CA ARG A 155 3.89 -13.78 4.61
C ARG A 155 4.80 -14.41 3.54
N GLU A 156 4.51 -14.19 2.26
CA GLU A 156 5.31 -14.76 1.16
C GLU A 156 6.73 -14.18 1.17
N ASP A 157 6.86 -12.84 1.25
CA ASP A 157 8.16 -12.19 1.30
C ASP A 157 8.91 -12.54 2.59
N TYR A 158 8.21 -12.66 3.73
CA TYR A 158 8.81 -13.10 4.98
C TYR A 158 9.37 -14.52 4.89
N ALA A 159 8.59 -15.46 4.37
CA ALA A 159 9.04 -16.84 4.17
C ALA A 159 10.22 -16.92 3.21
N PHE A 160 10.19 -16.12 2.13
CA PHE A 160 11.30 -16.00 1.19
C PHE A 160 12.55 -15.41 1.88
N SER A 161 12.41 -14.33 2.62
CA SER A 161 13.53 -13.67 3.32
C SER A 161 14.16 -14.59 4.36
N LYS A 162 13.34 -15.34 5.11
CA LYS A 162 13.81 -16.32 6.09
C LYS A 162 14.73 -17.38 5.47
N LYS A 163 14.49 -17.71 4.21
CA LYS A 163 15.25 -18.76 3.49
C LYS A 163 16.47 -18.21 2.74
N HIS A 164 16.41 -16.98 2.23
CA HIS A 164 17.36 -16.49 1.23
C HIS A 164 18.08 -15.19 1.62
N MET A 165 17.61 -14.43 2.61
CA MET A 165 18.22 -13.17 3.02
C MET A 165 19.03 -13.32 4.30
N HIS A 166 20.00 -12.40 4.55
CA HIS A 166 20.96 -12.49 5.64
C HIS A 166 21.01 -11.22 6.51
N PRO A 167 19.85 -10.64 6.93
CA PRO A 167 19.89 -9.56 7.92
C PRO A 167 20.33 -10.10 9.28
N LYS A 168 20.74 -9.22 10.19
CA LYS A 168 21.00 -9.64 11.57
C LYS A 168 19.72 -10.07 12.30
N ARG A 169 18.60 -9.43 11.97
CA ARG A 169 17.28 -9.74 12.50
C ARG A 169 16.24 -9.63 11.39
N LEU A 170 15.31 -10.57 11.34
CA LEU A 170 14.19 -10.61 10.39
C LEU A 170 12.88 -10.50 11.17
N GLU A 171 12.04 -9.55 10.78
CA GLU A 171 10.75 -9.27 11.39
C GLU A 171 9.61 -9.40 10.37
N TYR A 172 8.45 -9.84 10.86
CA TYR A 172 7.18 -9.79 10.15
C TYR A 172 6.27 -8.76 10.82
N VAL A 173 5.93 -7.69 10.09
CA VAL A 173 5.00 -6.67 10.53
C VAL A 173 3.77 -6.68 9.62
N ARG A 174 2.58 -6.60 10.20
CA ARG A 174 1.32 -6.71 9.45
C ARG A 174 0.97 -5.41 8.71
N GLY A 175 1.77 -5.07 7.70
CA GLY A 175 1.56 -3.87 6.87
C GLY A 175 2.06 -2.60 7.51
N VAL A 176 1.44 -1.50 7.12
CA VAL A 176 1.73 -0.14 7.62
C VAL A 176 0.73 0.32 8.68
N GLY A 177 -0.28 -0.52 8.95
CA GLY A 177 -1.40 -0.20 9.82
C GLY A 177 -2.51 0.59 9.09
N VAL A 178 -3.77 0.26 9.40
CA VAL A 178 -4.95 0.99 8.94
C VAL A 178 -5.64 1.66 10.13
N ASP A 179 -6.05 2.92 9.96
CA ASP A 179 -6.86 3.64 10.96
C ASP A 179 -8.28 3.07 10.94
N LEU A 180 -8.53 2.09 11.80
CA LEU A 180 -9.79 1.36 11.85
C LEU A 180 -10.97 2.29 12.16
N ALA A 181 -10.81 3.24 13.09
CA ALA A 181 -11.86 4.14 13.53
C ALA A 181 -12.33 5.05 12.40
N ARG A 182 -11.44 5.43 11.50
CA ARG A 182 -11.74 6.28 10.36
C ARG A 182 -12.74 5.65 9.39
N PHE A 183 -12.74 4.31 9.26
CA PHE A 183 -13.50 3.58 8.25
C PHE A 183 -14.71 2.82 8.82
N GLN A 184 -14.84 2.71 10.14
CA GLN A 184 -15.98 2.04 10.77
C GLN A 184 -17.23 2.93 10.78
N ASP A 185 -18.40 2.26 10.69
CA ASP A 185 -19.74 2.84 10.92
C ASP A 185 -20.07 4.12 10.10
N ARG A 186 -19.65 4.14 8.81
CA ARG A 186 -19.89 5.24 7.86
C ARG A 186 -21.22 5.15 7.10
N LYS A 187 -22.17 4.37 7.58
CA LYS A 187 -23.46 4.16 6.89
C LYS A 187 -24.45 5.32 7.07
N GLU A 188 -24.22 6.24 8.00
CA GLU A 188 -25.09 7.39 8.28
C GLU A 188 -25.34 8.24 7.02
N ASN A 189 -24.34 8.48 6.21
CA ASN A 189 -24.41 9.27 4.99
C ASN A 189 -24.74 8.47 3.74
N ARG A 190 -24.94 7.13 3.84
CA ARG A 190 -25.11 6.23 2.70
C ARG A 190 -26.17 6.69 1.70
N ALA A 191 -27.39 6.95 2.19
CA ALA A 191 -28.52 7.35 1.32
C ALA A 191 -28.28 8.70 0.63
N ALA A 192 -27.72 9.67 1.35
CA ALA A 192 -27.42 10.99 0.81
C ALA A 192 -26.31 10.92 -0.26
N LEU A 193 -25.24 10.19 0.02
CA LEU A 193 -24.12 10.03 -0.92
C LEU A 193 -24.56 9.22 -2.16
N ARG A 194 -25.33 8.15 -1.99
CA ARG A 194 -25.87 7.38 -3.14
C ARG A 194 -26.72 8.27 -4.05
N ARG A 195 -27.63 9.09 -3.50
CA ARG A 195 -28.43 10.03 -4.30
C ARG A 195 -27.55 11.03 -5.04
N SER A 196 -26.53 11.59 -4.39
CA SER A 196 -25.61 12.56 -5.02
C SER A 196 -24.77 11.95 -6.16
N LEU A 197 -24.57 10.63 -6.13
CA LEU A 197 -23.90 9.86 -7.19
C LEU A 197 -24.86 9.26 -8.22
N GLY A 198 -26.17 9.58 -8.14
CA GLY A 198 -27.19 9.04 -9.05
C GLY A 198 -27.41 7.53 -8.91
N LEU A 199 -27.13 6.96 -7.72
CA LEU A 199 -27.32 5.55 -7.41
C LEU A 199 -28.70 5.30 -6.79
N GLY A 200 -29.38 4.25 -7.26
CA GLY A 200 -30.64 3.77 -6.70
C GLY A 200 -30.45 3.04 -5.36
N GLU A 201 -31.53 2.88 -4.61
CA GLU A 201 -31.53 2.09 -3.37
C GLU A 201 -31.28 0.60 -3.66
N GLU A 202 -31.80 0.09 -4.76
CA GLU A 202 -31.69 -1.29 -5.22
C GLU A 202 -30.39 -1.59 -5.99
N ASP A 203 -29.56 -0.58 -6.26
CA ASP A 203 -28.29 -0.79 -6.93
C ASP A 203 -27.33 -1.58 -6.04
N PHE A 204 -26.65 -2.57 -6.61
CA PHE A 204 -25.51 -3.24 -5.99
C PHE A 204 -24.22 -2.51 -6.38
N VAL A 205 -23.64 -1.81 -5.44
CA VAL A 205 -22.54 -0.88 -5.68
C VAL A 205 -21.19 -1.52 -5.36
N LEU A 206 -20.40 -1.75 -6.38
CA LEU A 206 -19.00 -2.13 -6.28
C LEU A 206 -18.12 -0.89 -6.15
N LEU A 207 -17.14 -0.91 -5.27
CA LEU A 207 -16.14 0.15 -5.13
C LEU A 207 -14.73 -0.38 -5.41
N SER A 208 -13.97 0.35 -6.20
CA SER A 208 -12.53 0.18 -6.35
C SER A 208 -11.81 1.48 -5.97
N VAL A 209 -10.92 1.41 -4.99
CA VAL A 209 -10.08 2.55 -4.55
C VAL A 209 -8.64 2.22 -4.87
N ALA A 210 -8.11 2.81 -5.94
CA ALA A 210 -6.76 2.53 -6.40
C ALA A 210 -6.24 3.58 -7.38
N GLU A 211 -4.92 3.76 -7.45
CA GLU A 211 -4.29 4.48 -8.55
C GLU A 211 -4.57 3.75 -9.87
N MET A 212 -4.99 4.47 -10.91
CA MET A 212 -5.29 3.88 -12.21
C MET A 212 -4.02 3.59 -12.99
N THR A 213 -3.43 2.45 -12.69
CA THR A 213 -2.23 1.91 -13.32
C THR A 213 -2.51 0.54 -13.94
N LYS A 214 -1.64 0.07 -14.83
CA LYS A 214 -1.72 -1.28 -15.40
C LYS A 214 -1.79 -2.36 -14.32
N ASN A 215 -1.05 -2.16 -13.21
CA ASN A 215 -1.03 -3.12 -12.10
C ASN A 215 -2.39 -3.31 -11.42
N LYS A 216 -3.20 -2.26 -11.32
CA LYS A 216 -4.52 -2.30 -10.65
C LYS A 216 -5.63 -2.87 -11.53
N ASN A 217 -5.37 -3.06 -12.83
CA ASN A 217 -6.13 -3.89 -13.75
C ASN A 217 -7.63 -3.55 -13.85
N HIS A 218 -7.96 -2.26 -13.87
CA HIS A 218 -9.35 -1.81 -14.08
C HIS A 218 -9.99 -2.36 -15.37
N PRO A 219 -9.25 -2.56 -16.49
CA PRO A 219 -9.83 -3.19 -17.67
C PRO A 219 -10.46 -4.56 -17.40
N MET A 220 -9.92 -5.36 -16.48
CA MET A 220 -10.51 -6.65 -16.09
C MET A 220 -11.86 -6.46 -15.40
N MET A 221 -11.98 -5.47 -14.52
CA MET A 221 -13.21 -5.15 -13.80
C MET A 221 -14.30 -4.68 -14.79
N LEU A 222 -13.93 -3.82 -15.77
CA LEU A 222 -14.87 -3.34 -16.82
C LEU A 222 -15.35 -4.49 -17.70
N ARG A 223 -14.44 -5.35 -18.18
CA ARG A 223 -14.82 -6.52 -18.98
C ARG A 223 -15.67 -7.51 -18.20
N ALA A 224 -15.42 -7.70 -16.92
CA ALA A 224 -16.29 -8.53 -16.08
C ALA A 224 -17.68 -7.92 -15.94
N LEU A 225 -17.78 -6.61 -15.71
CA LEU A 225 -19.06 -5.92 -15.58
C LEU A 225 -19.89 -5.98 -16.89
N SER A 226 -19.24 -5.96 -18.07
CA SER A 226 -19.92 -6.06 -19.36
C SER A 226 -20.54 -7.44 -19.62
N LEU A 227 -20.12 -8.48 -18.89
CA LEU A 227 -20.72 -9.83 -18.98
C LEU A 227 -22.00 -9.95 -18.15
N LEU A 228 -22.27 -9.02 -17.24
CA LEU A 228 -23.37 -9.07 -16.30
C LEU A 228 -24.63 -8.42 -16.90
N PRO A 229 -25.75 -9.17 -17.02
CA PRO A 229 -27.01 -8.64 -17.58
C PRO A 229 -27.73 -7.67 -16.63
N ASP A 230 -27.47 -7.75 -15.31
CA ASP A 230 -28.14 -6.91 -14.32
C ASP A 230 -27.57 -5.49 -14.32
N ASN A 231 -28.36 -4.54 -14.83
CA ASN A 231 -28.00 -3.13 -14.90
C ASN A 231 -28.00 -2.42 -13.53
N ARG A 232 -28.46 -3.06 -12.47
CA ARG A 232 -28.40 -2.53 -11.10
C ARG A 232 -27.00 -2.69 -10.48
N ILE A 233 -26.13 -3.49 -11.09
CA ILE A 233 -24.75 -3.63 -10.64
C ILE A 233 -23.95 -2.44 -11.16
N ARG A 234 -23.47 -1.59 -10.24
CA ARG A 234 -22.74 -0.35 -10.51
C ARG A 234 -21.29 -0.47 -10.03
N LEU A 235 -20.38 0.24 -10.70
CA LEU A 235 -18.97 0.29 -10.31
C LEU A 235 -18.51 1.72 -10.12
N LEU A 236 -18.03 2.02 -8.92
CA LEU A 236 -17.36 3.28 -8.58
C LEU A 236 -15.85 3.07 -8.58
N CYS A 237 -15.12 3.88 -9.35
CA CYS A 237 -13.67 3.87 -9.42
C CYS A 237 -13.11 5.17 -8.85
N ALA A 238 -12.59 5.13 -7.60
CA ALA A 238 -11.97 6.27 -6.95
C ALA A 238 -10.43 6.20 -7.09
N GLY A 239 -9.85 7.19 -7.75
CA GLY A 239 -8.41 7.32 -7.98
C GLY A 239 -8.09 8.06 -9.28
N ARG A 240 -6.81 8.39 -9.43
CA ARG A 240 -6.23 8.97 -10.64
C ARG A 240 -5.08 8.12 -11.12
N GLY A 241 -4.61 8.31 -12.34
CA GLY A 241 -3.43 7.61 -12.84
C GLY A 241 -3.37 7.63 -14.35
N GLN A 242 -2.26 7.13 -14.88
CA GLN A 242 -1.96 7.19 -16.32
C GLN A 242 -2.91 6.36 -17.20
N GLU A 243 -3.60 5.36 -16.62
CA GLU A 243 -4.54 4.50 -17.34
C GLU A 243 -5.99 5.04 -17.30
N LEU A 244 -6.26 6.22 -16.70
CA LEU A 244 -7.61 6.76 -16.56
C LEU A 244 -8.32 6.92 -17.90
N GLU A 245 -7.69 7.57 -18.87
CA GLU A 245 -8.32 7.84 -20.18
C GLU A 245 -8.47 6.55 -21.00
N HIS A 246 -7.53 5.61 -20.89
CA HIS A 246 -7.67 4.29 -21.48
C HIS A 246 -8.88 3.54 -20.89
N ASN A 247 -9.05 3.56 -19.56
CA ASN A 247 -10.18 2.92 -18.88
C ASN A 247 -11.52 3.55 -19.26
N LYS A 248 -11.59 4.89 -19.39
CA LYS A 248 -12.79 5.59 -19.89
C LYS A 248 -13.14 5.21 -21.33
N ALA A 249 -12.13 5.09 -22.20
CA ALA A 249 -12.32 4.67 -23.58
C ALA A 249 -12.88 3.25 -23.65
N LEU A 250 -12.30 2.31 -22.89
CA LEU A 250 -12.81 0.94 -22.79
C LEU A 250 -14.22 0.87 -22.20
N CYS A 251 -14.53 1.73 -21.23
CA CYS A 251 -15.88 1.81 -20.65
C CYS A 251 -16.92 2.16 -21.73
N ARG A 252 -16.63 3.17 -22.59
CA ARG A 252 -17.49 3.54 -23.73
C ARG A 252 -17.60 2.42 -24.74
N GLU A 253 -16.48 1.79 -25.11
CA GLU A 253 -16.46 0.64 -26.05
C GLU A 253 -17.37 -0.49 -25.59
N LEU A 254 -17.43 -0.73 -24.28
CA LEU A 254 -18.24 -1.78 -23.66
C LEU A 254 -19.67 -1.34 -23.33
N GLY A 255 -20.06 -0.09 -23.61
CA GLY A 255 -21.42 0.44 -23.32
C GLY A 255 -21.74 0.50 -21.83
N LEU A 256 -20.75 0.82 -20.97
CA LEU A 256 -20.87 0.79 -19.52
C LEU A 256 -21.00 2.19 -18.88
N GLU A 257 -21.21 3.24 -19.67
CA GLU A 257 -21.17 4.64 -19.19
C GLU A 257 -22.23 4.92 -18.11
N ASP A 258 -23.37 4.27 -18.20
CA ASP A 258 -24.45 4.37 -17.22
C ASP A 258 -24.21 3.53 -15.94
N ARG A 259 -23.25 2.62 -15.97
CA ARG A 259 -22.97 1.66 -14.87
C ARG A 259 -21.66 1.92 -14.16
N VAL A 260 -20.74 2.72 -14.74
CA VAL A 260 -19.38 2.96 -14.20
C VAL A 260 -19.14 4.46 -14.00
N GLN A 261 -18.68 4.82 -12.82
CA GLN A 261 -18.28 6.20 -12.52
C GLN A 261 -16.82 6.28 -12.14
N PHE A 262 -16.05 7.11 -12.87
CA PHE A 262 -14.67 7.45 -12.53
C PHE A 262 -14.66 8.73 -11.70
N LEU A 263 -14.51 8.58 -10.37
CA LEU A 263 -14.69 9.67 -9.40
C LEU A 263 -13.44 10.55 -9.25
N GLY A 264 -12.31 10.18 -9.87
CA GLY A 264 -11.05 10.87 -9.68
C GLY A 264 -10.53 10.73 -8.24
N TYR A 265 -9.69 11.67 -7.80
CA TYR A 265 -9.22 11.70 -6.41
C TYR A 265 -10.35 12.17 -5.48
N ARG A 266 -10.60 11.41 -4.42
CA ARG A 266 -11.64 11.69 -3.41
C ARG A 266 -11.02 11.80 -2.03
N GLY A 267 -11.45 12.79 -1.24
CA GLY A 267 -11.06 12.96 0.16
C GLY A 267 -12.01 12.25 1.13
N ASP A 268 -13.22 11.95 0.68
CA ASP A 268 -14.32 11.30 1.41
C ASP A 268 -14.38 9.78 1.18
N VAL A 269 -13.24 9.16 0.95
CA VAL A 269 -13.14 7.70 0.72
C VAL A 269 -13.83 6.86 1.81
N PRO A 270 -13.78 7.22 3.12
CA PRO A 270 -14.55 6.49 4.13
C PRO A 270 -16.05 6.44 3.86
N ASP A 271 -16.63 7.53 3.38
CA ASP A 271 -18.07 7.57 3.07
C ASP A 271 -18.40 6.76 1.79
N LEU A 272 -17.47 6.71 0.82
CA LEU A 272 -17.60 5.83 -0.36
C LEU A 272 -17.65 4.36 0.03
N TYR A 273 -16.81 3.91 0.98
CA TYR A 273 -16.91 2.55 1.52
C TYR A 273 -18.27 2.33 2.19
N GLY A 274 -18.76 3.28 3.00
CA GLY A 274 -20.07 3.20 3.64
C GLY A 274 -21.25 3.15 2.65
N ALA A 275 -21.11 3.78 1.47
CA ALA A 275 -22.13 3.81 0.42
C ALA A 275 -22.13 2.57 -0.47
N SER A 276 -21.10 1.74 -0.42
CA SER A 276 -20.91 0.57 -1.29
C SER A 276 -21.39 -0.72 -0.65
N ASP A 277 -21.55 -1.77 -1.47
CA ASP A 277 -22.00 -3.11 -1.04
C ASP A 277 -20.87 -4.14 -1.07
N ALA A 278 -19.89 -3.97 -1.97
CA ALA A 278 -18.70 -4.81 -2.03
C ALA A 278 -17.48 -4.02 -2.56
N PHE A 279 -16.30 -4.51 -2.22
CA PHE A 279 -15.04 -3.96 -2.71
C PHE A 279 -14.47 -4.86 -3.80
N LEU A 280 -14.09 -4.27 -4.95
CA LEU A 280 -13.55 -4.98 -6.11
C LEU A 280 -12.09 -4.60 -6.33
N PHE A 281 -11.17 -5.58 -6.20
CA PHE A 281 -9.74 -5.33 -6.23
C PHE A 281 -8.95 -6.43 -6.94
N ILE A 282 -8.81 -6.30 -8.27
CA ILE A 282 -8.30 -7.32 -9.20
C ILE A 282 -6.89 -6.96 -9.70
N SER A 283 -5.98 -6.70 -8.78
CA SER A 283 -4.58 -6.33 -9.09
C SER A 283 -3.76 -7.53 -9.58
N PHE A 284 -2.72 -7.24 -10.36
CA PHE A 284 -1.71 -8.25 -10.74
C PHE A 284 -0.68 -8.49 -9.63
N ARG A 285 -0.39 -7.49 -8.80
CA ARG A 285 0.64 -7.57 -7.76
C ARG A 285 0.33 -6.61 -6.62
N GLU A 286 0.46 -7.10 -5.39
CA GLU A 286 0.40 -6.27 -4.17
C GLU A 286 1.52 -6.65 -3.18
N GLY A 287 1.89 -5.72 -2.33
CA GLY A 287 2.69 -5.99 -1.13
C GLY A 287 1.76 -6.37 0.03
N LEU A 288 0.99 -5.39 0.49
CA LEU A 288 -0.19 -5.52 1.34
C LEU A 288 -1.05 -4.26 1.11
N SER A 289 -2.29 -4.43 0.68
CA SER A 289 -3.11 -3.32 0.20
C SER A 289 -3.78 -2.55 1.34
N LEU A 290 -3.47 -1.25 1.46
CA LEU A 290 -4.14 -0.37 2.43
C LEU A 290 -5.64 -0.24 2.09
N SER A 291 -6.01 -0.02 0.81
CA SER A 291 -7.41 0.11 0.41
C SER A 291 -8.24 -1.15 0.66
N LEU A 292 -7.63 -2.34 0.57
CA LEU A 292 -8.31 -3.58 0.96
C LEU A 292 -8.53 -3.65 2.48
N MET A 293 -7.55 -3.23 3.29
CA MET A 293 -7.72 -3.15 4.75
C MET A 293 -8.78 -2.11 5.15
N GLU A 294 -8.86 -0.99 4.43
CA GLU A 294 -9.91 0.03 4.60
C GLU A 294 -11.31 -0.53 4.30
N ALA A 295 -11.45 -1.26 3.18
CA ALA A 295 -12.71 -1.95 2.83
C ALA A 295 -13.12 -2.98 3.90
N MET A 296 -12.18 -3.78 4.37
CA MET A 296 -12.40 -4.75 5.46
C MET A 296 -12.81 -4.05 6.76
N SER A 297 -12.19 -2.91 7.10
CA SER A 297 -12.54 -2.11 8.28
C SER A 297 -13.96 -1.57 8.20
N SER A 298 -14.42 -1.22 6.99
CA SER A 298 -15.80 -0.77 6.72
C SER A 298 -16.81 -1.94 6.71
N GLY A 299 -16.35 -3.18 6.86
CA GLY A 299 -17.19 -4.37 6.82
C GLY A 299 -17.68 -4.74 5.42
N LEU A 300 -16.97 -4.34 4.36
CA LEU A 300 -17.32 -4.71 2.99
C LEU A 300 -16.74 -6.09 2.64
N PRO A 301 -17.55 -7.01 2.10
CA PRO A 301 -17.03 -8.20 1.44
C PRO A 301 -16.17 -7.78 0.25
N SER A 302 -15.07 -8.48 0.02
CA SER A 302 -14.14 -8.09 -1.03
C SER A 302 -13.98 -9.20 -2.08
N ILE A 303 -13.97 -8.81 -3.36
CA ILE A 303 -13.60 -9.70 -4.47
C ILE A 303 -12.16 -9.34 -4.86
N VAL A 304 -11.24 -10.29 -4.71
CA VAL A 304 -9.81 -10.06 -4.90
C VAL A 304 -9.17 -11.11 -5.78
N SER A 305 -8.14 -10.72 -6.53
CA SER A 305 -7.24 -11.71 -7.15
C SER A 305 -6.43 -12.47 -6.07
N PRO A 306 -6.28 -13.81 -6.17
CA PRO A 306 -5.56 -14.63 -5.19
C PRO A 306 -4.03 -14.49 -5.35
N ILE A 307 -3.53 -13.31 -5.05
CA ILE A 307 -2.12 -12.95 -5.14
C ILE A 307 -1.52 -12.63 -3.78
N ARG A 308 -0.20 -12.63 -3.69
CA ARG A 308 0.56 -12.18 -2.53
C ARG A 308 -0.01 -10.85 -1.99
N GLY A 309 -0.08 -10.70 -0.69
CA GLY A 309 -0.66 -9.55 -0.01
C GLY A 309 -2.18 -9.63 0.10
N ASN A 310 -2.91 -9.95 -0.97
CA ASN A 310 -4.35 -10.17 -0.88
C ASN A 310 -4.66 -11.44 -0.06
N THR A 311 -3.91 -12.53 -0.28
CA THR A 311 -4.06 -13.78 0.46
C THR A 311 -3.62 -13.70 1.94
N ASP A 312 -2.91 -12.66 2.33
CA ASP A 312 -2.66 -12.34 3.74
C ASP A 312 -3.91 -11.78 4.44
N LEU A 313 -4.72 -11.03 3.69
CA LEU A 313 -5.90 -10.31 4.18
C LEU A 313 -7.19 -11.12 4.02
N ILE A 314 -7.37 -11.78 2.89
CA ILE A 314 -8.57 -12.53 2.53
C ILE A 314 -8.23 -14.02 2.43
N GLU A 315 -9.04 -14.85 3.04
CA GLU A 315 -9.17 -16.28 2.79
C GLU A 315 -10.48 -16.50 2.04
N ASP A 316 -10.44 -17.28 0.96
CA ASP A 316 -11.60 -17.46 0.08
C ASP A 316 -12.84 -17.95 0.85
N GLN A 317 -14.01 -17.38 0.55
CA GLN A 317 -15.30 -17.65 1.17
C GLN A 317 -15.40 -17.36 2.68
N LYS A 318 -14.38 -16.72 3.25
CA LYS A 318 -14.35 -16.38 4.67
C LYS A 318 -14.44 -14.88 4.94
N GLU A 319 -13.54 -14.07 4.38
CA GLU A 319 -13.58 -12.60 4.44
C GLU A 319 -13.91 -11.96 3.09
N GLY A 320 -13.96 -12.75 2.02
CA GLY A 320 -14.24 -12.31 0.65
C GLY A 320 -14.20 -13.49 -0.31
N LEU A 321 -14.19 -13.18 -1.59
CA LEU A 321 -14.12 -14.18 -2.67
C LEU A 321 -12.84 -13.99 -3.48
N TYR A 322 -12.21 -15.10 -3.84
CA TYR A 322 -11.14 -15.10 -4.84
C TYR A 322 -11.73 -15.12 -6.25
N ALA A 323 -11.19 -14.29 -7.12
CA ALA A 323 -11.47 -14.33 -8.54
C ALA A 323 -10.18 -14.51 -9.33
N ALA A 324 -10.13 -15.55 -10.17
CA ALA A 324 -9.05 -15.68 -11.14
C ALA A 324 -9.02 -14.46 -12.08
N LEU A 325 -7.85 -14.18 -12.66
CA LEU A 325 -7.63 -13.02 -13.54
C LEU A 325 -8.28 -13.26 -14.94
N THR A 326 -9.58 -13.57 -14.95
CA THR A 326 -10.41 -13.67 -16.15
C THR A 326 -11.72 -12.91 -15.94
N PRO A 327 -12.28 -12.25 -16.98
CA PRO A 327 -13.55 -11.53 -16.86
C PRO A 327 -14.68 -12.41 -16.33
N GLN A 328 -14.74 -13.66 -16.74
CA GLN A 328 -15.78 -14.62 -16.35
C GLN A 328 -15.73 -14.94 -14.84
N ALA A 329 -14.53 -15.21 -14.31
CA ALA A 329 -14.38 -15.51 -12.89
C ALA A 329 -14.71 -14.29 -12.01
N VAL A 330 -14.33 -13.09 -12.46
CA VAL A 330 -14.67 -11.84 -11.75
C VAL A 330 -16.18 -11.58 -11.81
N ALA A 331 -16.81 -11.76 -12.98
CA ALA A 331 -18.25 -11.61 -13.15
C ALA A 331 -19.02 -12.58 -12.24
N GLN A 332 -18.62 -13.86 -12.22
CA GLN A 332 -19.24 -14.86 -11.36
C GLN A 332 -19.14 -14.51 -9.86
N ALA A 333 -17.99 -14.01 -9.41
CA ALA A 333 -17.83 -13.57 -8.02
C ALA A 333 -18.73 -12.37 -7.69
N ILE A 334 -18.90 -11.44 -8.65
CA ILE A 334 -19.81 -10.29 -8.50
C ILE A 334 -21.27 -10.79 -8.40
N GLU A 335 -21.72 -11.66 -9.32
CA GLU A 335 -23.08 -12.24 -9.29
C GLU A 335 -23.34 -12.98 -7.97
N THR A 336 -22.37 -13.74 -7.48
CA THR A 336 -22.47 -14.46 -6.21
C THR A 336 -22.75 -13.52 -5.04
N LEU A 337 -22.04 -12.39 -4.94
CA LEU A 337 -22.28 -11.41 -3.88
C LEU A 337 -23.59 -10.63 -4.10
N ALA A 338 -23.87 -10.22 -5.35
CA ALA A 338 -25.09 -9.46 -5.65
C ALA A 338 -26.38 -10.28 -5.41
N GLY A 339 -26.30 -11.60 -5.59
CA GLY A 339 -27.42 -12.53 -5.39
C GLY A 339 -27.63 -13.00 -3.96
N ASP A 340 -26.66 -12.77 -3.03
CA ASP A 340 -26.74 -13.29 -1.66
C ASP A 340 -26.35 -12.22 -0.63
N PRO A 341 -27.31 -11.41 -0.16
CA PRO A 341 -27.08 -10.42 0.90
C PRO A 341 -26.60 -11.03 2.22
N GLY A 342 -27.00 -12.26 2.54
CA GLY A 342 -26.58 -12.97 3.73
C GLY A 342 -25.10 -13.34 3.68
N LEU A 343 -24.63 -13.77 2.50
CA LEU A 343 -23.22 -13.99 2.24
C LEU A 343 -22.41 -12.68 2.39
N CYS A 344 -22.89 -11.58 1.81
CA CYS A 344 -22.24 -10.28 1.93
C CYS A 344 -22.06 -9.87 3.40
N GLN A 345 -23.13 -9.99 4.20
CA GLN A 345 -23.08 -9.66 5.63
C GLN A 345 -22.09 -10.52 6.38
N ARG A 346 -22.08 -11.84 6.15
CA ARG A 346 -21.17 -12.78 6.81
C ARG A 346 -19.73 -12.51 6.46
N LEU A 347 -19.41 -12.37 5.17
CA LEU A 347 -18.02 -12.10 4.73
C LEU A 347 -17.53 -10.74 5.23
N GLY A 348 -18.38 -9.71 5.19
CA GLY A 348 -18.04 -8.38 5.69
C GLY A 348 -17.79 -8.36 7.20
N ALA A 349 -18.59 -9.11 8.00
CA ALA A 349 -18.36 -9.24 9.43
C ALA A 349 -17.03 -9.92 9.73
N ASN A 350 -16.72 -11.01 9.06
CA ASN A 350 -15.44 -11.71 9.22
C ASN A 350 -14.25 -10.83 8.79
N ALA A 351 -14.41 -10.04 7.72
CA ALA A 351 -13.40 -9.09 7.28
C ALA A 351 -13.12 -8.03 8.34
N LYS A 352 -14.19 -7.46 8.94
CA LYS A 352 -14.10 -6.48 10.03
C LYS A 352 -13.42 -7.03 11.28
N GLU A 353 -13.62 -8.30 11.59
CA GLU A 353 -12.93 -8.99 12.69
C GLU A 353 -11.45 -9.19 12.38
N LYS A 354 -11.13 -9.79 11.23
CA LYS A 354 -9.75 -10.12 10.85
C LYS A 354 -8.85 -8.90 10.74
N VAL A 355 -9.36 -7.78 10.22
CA VAL A 355 -8.58 -6.56 10.00
C VAL A 355 -8.12 -5.90 11.30
N GLN A 356 -8.71 -6.21 12.46
CA GLN A 356 -8.28 -5.69 13.77
C GLN A 356 -6.78 -5.97 14.02
N ALA A 357 -6.29 -7.10 13.56
CA ALA A 357 -4.87 -7.46 13.68
C ALA A 357 -3.92 -6.59 12.83
N PHE A 358 -4.47 -5.81 11.88
CA PHE A 358 -3.77 -4.89 10.99
C PHE A 358 -4.02 -3.43 11.36
N GLY A 359 -4.69 -3.16 12.47
CA GLY A 359 -4.97 -1.81 12.96
C GLY A 359 -3.69 -1.03 13.26
N LEU A 360 -3.76 0.27 13.03
CA LEU A 360 -2.61 1.19 13.20
C LEU A 360 -1.99 1.09 14.59
N ASP A 361 -2.80 0.98 15.65
CA ASP A 361 -2.31 0.88 17.03
C ASP A 361 -1.49 -0.40 17.24
N THR A 362 -1.99 -1.54 16.72
CA THR A 362 -1.31 -2.83 16.81
C THR A 362 0.03 -2.82 16.08
N VAL A 363 0.04 -2.28 14.85
CA VAL A 363 1.24 -2.19 14.02
C VAL A 363 2.23 -1.18 14.59
N SER A 364 1.75 -0.02 15.07
CA SER A 364 2.60 1.00 15.70
C SER A 364 3.26 0.49 16.97
N LYS A 365 2.54 -0.29 17.79
CA LYS A 365 3.13 -0.94 18.97
C LYS A 365 4.26 -1.89 18.57
N GLN A 366 4.04 -2.74 17.58
CA GLN A 366 5.07 -3.65 17.08
C GLN A 366 6.29 -2.90 16.53
N MET A 367 6.09 -1.83 15.77
CA MET A 367 7.16 -0.97 15.26
C MET A 367 7.91 -0.26 16.40
N ARG A 368 7.19 0.23 17.41
CA ARG A 368 7.79 0.82 18.62
C ARG A 368 8.73 -0.16 19.31
N ASP A 369 8.29 -1.40 19.51
CA ASP A 369 9.10 -2.43 20.18
C ASP A 369 10.36 -2.74 19.35
N ILE A 370 10.26 -2.76 18.02
CA ILE A 370 11.42 -2.88 17.14
C ILE A 370 12.39 -1.71 17.34
N TYR A 371 11.93 -0.45 17.28
CA TYR A 371 12.81 0.72 17.45
C TYR A 371 13.45 0.79 18.83
N LEU A 372 12.73 0.48 19.89
CA LEU A 372 13.26 0.50 21.26
C LEU A 372 14.30 -0.59 21.52
N SER A 373 14.28 -1.67 20.75
CA SER A 373 15.25 -2.77 20.84
C SER A 373 16.54 -2.54 20.04
N LEU A 374 16.67 -1.44 19.32
CA LEU A 374 17.85 -1.06 18.55
C LEU A 374 18.83 -0.28 19.42
#